data_57fea95862ae8a269b4751f5e026c646
#
_entry.id   57fea95862ae8a269b4751f5e026c646
#
_cell.length_a   1.000
_cell.length_b   1.000
_cell.length_c   1.000
_cell.angle_alpha   90.00
_cell.angle_beta   90.00
_cell.angle_gamma   90.00
#
_symmetry.space_group_name_H-M   'P 1'
#
loop_
_entity.id
_entity.type
_entity.pdbx_description
1 polymer ?
#
loop_
_entity_poly.entity_id
_entity_poly.type
_entity_poly.pdbx_seq_one_letter_code
_entity_poly.pdbx_strand_id
1 'polypeptide(L)'
;MNVQVRDLSAVDRNSFVSQASYWIPELLNVSAWLEHAPFGFWIVGALRPRTIVELGVHTGFSYSVFCQAVQRLHLSTRCFAVDTWLGDQHAGYYGDDVHNALRVHNRRYNAFSRLMRADFADALAEFTDGSIDLLHIDGCVSPPDLDHAFCSLSRLPVASASPSRSRSCLSLIVAVG
;
A
#
# COMPACT_ATOMS: atom_id res chain seq x y z
N MET A 1 -26.46 -5.18 -29.16
CA MET A 1 -25.06 -5.71 -28.99
C MET A 1 -24.88 -5.98 -27.51
N ASN A 2 -25.04 -7.23 -27.05
CA ASN A 2 -24.87 -7.60 -25.64
C ASN A 2 -23.39 -7.75 -25.38
N VAL A 3 -22.80 -6.77 -24.67
CA VAL A 3 -21.44 -6.91 -24.11
C VAL A 3 -21.58 -7.82 -22.89
N GLN A 4 -21.20 -9.10 -23.03
CA GLN A 4 -21.04 -9.98 -21.88
C GLN A 4 -19.88 -9.44 -21.04
N VAL A 5 -20.21 -8.94 -19.86
CA VAL A 5 -19.22 -8.64 -18.83
C VAL A 5 -18.61 -9.98 -18.41
N ARG A 6 -17.41 -10.28 -18.88
CA ARG A 6 -16.65 -11.45 -18.42
C ARG A 6 -16.40 -11.32 -16.92
N ASP A 7 -16.65 -12.39 -16.21
CA ASP A 7 -16.39 -12.51 -14.79
C ASP A 7 -14.92 -12.16 -14.50
N LEU A 8 -14.69 -11.05 -13.78
CA LEU A 8 -13.37 -10.57 -13.39
C LEU A 8 -12.72 -11.42 -12.28
N SER A 9 -13.38 -12.49 -11.82
CA SER A 9 -12.89 -13.36 -10.75
C SER A 9 -11.74 -14.27 -11.16
N ALA A 10 -11.48 -14.46 -12.46
CA ALA A 10 -10.38 -15.26 -12.97
C ALA A 10 -9.22 -14.36 -13.41
N VAL A 11 -8.54 -13.72 -12.45
CA VAL A 11 -7.23 -13.12 -12.73
C VAL A 11 -6.25 -14.26 -12.93
N ASP A 12 -5.75 -14.40 -14.16
CA ASP A 12 -4.64 -15.32 -14.44
C ASP A 12 -3.40 -14.81 -13.68
N ARG A 13 -3.04 -15.52 -12.59
CA ARG A 13 -1.89 -15.17 -11.74
C ARG A 13 -0.56 -15.21 -12.50
N ASN A 14 -0.52 -15.82 -13.66
CA ASN A 14 0.65 -15.88 -14.54
C ASN A 14 0.75 -14.69 -15.48
N SER A 15 -0.25 -13.83 -15.53
CA SER A 15 -0.25 -12.62 -16.34
C SER A 15 -0.05 -11.39 -15.45
N PHE A 16 1.01 -10.60 -15.70
CA PHE A 16 1.25 -9.31 -15.04
C PHE A 16 0.32 -8.20 -15.55
N VAL A 17 -0.64 -8.51 -16.41
CA VAL A 17 -1.60 -7.57 -16.96
C VAL A 17 -3.00 -8.15 -16.81
N SER A 18 -3.89 -7.37 -16.22
CA SER A 18 -5.32 -7.67 -16.11
C SER A 18 -6.14 -6.48 -16.61
N GLN A 19 -7.46 -6.64 -16.69
CA GLN A 19 -8.32 -5.51 -17.02
C GLN A 19 -8.19 -4.35 -16.01
N ALA A 20 -7.84 -4.64 -14.76
CA ALA A 20 -7.60 -3.64 -13.72
C ALA A 20 -6.36 -2.77 -14.04
N SER A 21 -5.36 -3.30 -14.73
CA SER A 21 -4.16 -2.55 -15.14
C SER A 21 -4.45 -1.36 -16.05
N TYR A 22 -5.63 -1.30 -16.66
CA TYR A 22 -6.06 -0.20 -17.53
C TYR A 22 -6.97 0.82 -16.84
N TRP A 23 -7.14 0.70 -15.51
CA TRP A 23 -7.93 1.68 -14.77
C TRP A 23 -7.15 2.97 -14.59
N ILE A 24 -7.89 4.09 -14.63
CA ILE A 24 -7.33 5.41 -14.39
C ILE A 24 -7.42 5.68 -12.88
N PRO A 25 -6.30 6.07 -12.23
CA PRO A 25 -6.32 6.50 -10.83
C PRO A 25 -7.26 7.70 -10.62
N GLU A 26 -8.04 7.68 -9.55
CA GLU A 26 -8.96 8.77 -9.19
C GLU A 26 -8.26 9.91 -8.46
N LEU A 27 -7.11 9.65 -7.83
CA LEU A 27 -6.23 10.65 -7.27
C LEU A 27 -5.02 10.82 -8.19
N LEU A 28 -4.83 12.01 -8.74
CA LEU A 28 -3.70 12.33 -9.61
C LEU A 28 -2.84 13.40 -8.93
N ASN A 29 -1.98 12.98 -8.02
CA ASN A 29 -0.97 13.82 -7.40
C ASN A 29 0.40 13.51 -7.98
N VAL A 30 1.34 14.46 -7.88
CA VAL A 30 2.74 14.21 -8.25
C VAL A 30 3.28 13.10 -7.34
N SER A 31 3.74 12.03 -7.97
CA SER A 31 4.27 10.85 -7.27
C SER A 31 5.24 10.11 -8.18
N ALA A 32 6.32 9.56 -7.62
CA ALA A 32 7.21 8.64 -8.30
C ALA A 32 6.48 7.35 -8.73
N TRP A 33 5.31 7.09 -8.15
CA TRP A 33 4.49 5.89 -8.37
C TRP A 33 3.49 5.99 -9.53
N LEU A 34 3.42 7.14 -10.23
CA LEU A 34 2.43 7.37 -11.30
C LEU A 34 2.45 6.25 -12.36
N GLU A 35 3.64 5.86 -12.82
CA GLU A 35 3.81 4.83 -13.84
C GLU A 35 3.55 3.41 -13.31
N HIS A 36 3.49 3.24 -11.98
CA HIS A 36 3.27 1.95 -11.33
C HIS A 36 1.80 1.69 -10.98
N ALA A 37 0.90 2.63 -11.24
CA ALA A 37 -0.53 2.45 -10.98
C ALA A 37 -1.11 1.19 -11.65
N PRO A 38 -0.80 0.84 -12.91
CA PRO A 38 -1.25 -0.40 -13.54
C PRO A 38 -0.86 -1.65 -12.75
N PHE A 39 0.37 -1.68 -12.22
CA PHE A 39 0.85 -2.76 -11.37
C PHE A 39 0.12 -2.77 -10.01
N GLY A 40 -0.10 -1.59 -9.40
CA GLY A 40 -0.85 -1.46 -8.14
C GLY A 40 -2.28 -2.02 -8.25
N PHE A 41 -2.99 -1.70 -9.31
CA PHE A 41 -4.31 -2.27 -9.57
C PHE A 41 -4.26 -3.78 -9.80
N TRP A 42 -3.29 -4.24 -10.59
CA TRP A 42 -3.11 -5.65 -10.90
C TRP A 42 -2.83 -6.48 -9.65
N ILE A 43 -1.88 -6.05 -8.79
CA ILE A 43 -1.45 -6.85 -7.64
C ILE A 43 -2.58 -7.03 -6.62
N VAL A 44 -3.40 -6.00 -6.38
CA VAL A 44 -4.56 -6.12 -5.50
C VAL A 44 -5.58 -7.11 -6.08
N GLY A 45 -5.81 -7.06 -7.39
CA GLY A 45 -6.70 -8.01 -8.07
C GLY A 45 -6.20 -9.45 -8.06
N ALA A 46 -4.88 -9.64 -8.25
CA ALA A 46 -4.24 -10.95 -8.29
C ALA A 46 -4.18 -11.63 -6.92
N LEU A 47 -3.87 -10.86 -5.87
CA LEU A 47 -3.70 -11.38 -4.50
C LEU A 47 -5.01 -11.43 -3.72
N ARG A 48 -5.92 -10.49 -3.98
CA ARG A 48 -7.16 -10.30 -3.20
C ARG A 48 -6.88 -10.27 -1.68
N PRO A 49 -5.96 -9.41 -1.22
CA PRO A 49 -5.46 -9.42 0.16
C PRO A 49 -6.59 -9.07 1.14
N ARG A 50 -6.53 -9.60 2.37
CA ARG A 50 -7.42 -9.21 3.47
C ARG A 50 -6.94 -7.95 4.18
N THR A 51 -5.62 -7.75 4.19
CA THR A 51 -5.00 -6.60 4.83
C THR A 51 -3.91 -6.02 3.92
N ILE A 52 -4.04 -4.74 3.63
CA ILE A 52 -3.01 -3.94 2.92
C ILE A 52 -2.48 -2.90 3.89
N VAL A 53 -1.16 -2.78 3.98
CA VAL A 53 -0.47 -1.73 4.73
C VAL A 53 0.49 -1.00 3.82
N GLU A 54 0.52 0.33 3.89
CA GLU A 54 1.52 1.16 3.25
C GLU A 54 2.26 1.98 4.30
N LEU A 55 3.59 1.90 4.29
CA LEU A 55 4.50 2.67 5.12
C LEU A 55 5.18 3.74 4.27
N GLY A 56 4.93 5.03 4.59
CA GLY A 56 5.35 6.17 3.77
C GLY A 56 4.33 6.47 2.68
N VAL A 57 3.38 7.33 2.99
CA VAL A 57 2.19 7.57 2.16
C VAL A 57 2.25 8.89 1.42
N HIS A 58 2.88 9.90 2.01
CA HIS A 58 3.03 11.25 1.48
C HIS A 58 1.68 11.82 0.99
N THR A 59 1.55 12.10 -0.33
CA THR A 59 0.31 12.61 -0.94
C THR A 59 -0.76 11.55 -1.14
N GLY A 60 -0.44 10.27 -0.96
CA GLY A 60 -1.37 9.14 -0.97
C GLY A 60 -1.72 8.58 -2.35
N PHE A 61 -0.88 8.80 -3.37
CA PHE A 61 -1.18 8.31 -4.72
C PHE A 61 -1.26 6.77 -4.76
N SER A 62 -0.19 6.06 -4.39
CA SER A 62 -0.12 4.59 -4.37
C SER A 62 -1.18 3.97 -3.48
N TYR A 63 -1.34 4.52 -2.27
CA TYR A 63 -2.38 4.09 -1.34
C TYR A 63 -3.80 4.21 -1.93
N SER A 64 -4.07 5.32 -2.62
CA SER A 64 -5.37 5.53 -3.29
C SER A 64 -5.61 4.56 -4.43
N VAL A 65 -4.55 4.15 -5.16
CA VAL A 65 -4.61 3.11 -6.19
C VAL A 65 -5.04 1.78 -5.57
N PHE A 66 -4.45 1.38 -4.44
CA PHE A 66 -4.84 0.16 -3.73
C PHE A 66 -6.28 0.23 -3.21
N CYS A 67 -6.67 1.33 -2.58
CA CYS A 67 -8.04 1.52 -2.09
C CYS A 67 -9.07 1.51 -3.23
N GLN A 68 -8.76 2.15 -4.36
CA GLN A 68 -9.61 2.14 -5.55
C GLN A 68 -9.78 0.72 -6.10
N ALA A 69 -8.70 -0.07 -6.12
CA ALA A 69 -8.77 -1.47 -6.53
C ALA A 69 -9.68 -2.29 -5.61
N VAL A 70 -9.50 -2.17 -4.30
CA VAL A 70 -10.34 -2.82 -3.28
C VAL A 70 -11.81 -2.48 -3.50
N GLN A 71 -12.14 -1.20 -3.68
CA GLN A 71 -13.50 -0.74 -3.89
C GLN A 71 -14.10 -1.29 -5.19
N ARG A 72 -13.37 -1.18 -6.32
CA ARG A 72 -13.85 -1.62 -7.64
C ARG A 72 -14.02 -3.12 -7.76
N LEU A 73 -13.17 -3.88 -7.07
CA LEU A 73 -13.22 -5.35 -7.02
C LEU A 73 -14.16 -5.88 -5.94
N HIS A 74 -14.80 -4.99 -5.16
CA HIS A 74 -15.68 -5.34 -4.04
C HIS A 74 -15.02 -6.32 -3.06
N LEU A 75 -13.74 -6.07 -2.70
CA LEU A 75 -13.01 -6.93 -1.78
C LEU A 75 -13.33 -6.57 -0.32
N SER A 76 -13.31 -7.60 0.54
CA SER A 76 -13.42 -7.42 2.00
C SER A 76 -12.04 -7.14 2.63
N THR A 77 -11.29 -6.22 2.02
CA THR A 77 -9.93 -5.84 2.41
C THR A 77 -9.95 -4.68 3.39
N ARG A 78 -9.07 -4.68 4.37
CA ARG A 78 -8.76 -3.51 5.21
C ARG A 78 -7.47 -2.88 4.72
N CYS A 79 -7.47 -1.54 4.58
CA CYS A 79 -6.32 -0.78 4.12
C CYS A 79 -5.84 0.17 5.22
N PHE A 80 -4.53 0.23 5.43
CA PHE A 80 -3.89 1.09 6.42
C PHE A 80 -2.78 1.89 5.76
N ALA A 81 -2.84 3.21 5.93
CA ALA A 81 -1.83 4.15 5.46
C ALA A 81 -1.08 4.70 6.67
N VAL A 82 0.21 4.46 6.76
CA VAL A 82 1.04 4.88 7.89
C VAL A 82 2.04 5.93 7.43
N ASP A 83 1.98 7.10 8.04
CA ASP A 83 2.92 8.20 7.80
C ASP A 83 2.88 9.17 8.99
N THR A 84 3.95 9.86 9.26
CA THR A 84 3.97 10.97 10.22
C THR A 84 3.33 12.22 9.64
N TRP A 85 3.32 12.35 8.31
CA TRP A 85 2.98 13.54 7.53
C TRP A 85 3.73 14.79 7.98
N LEU A 86 5.01 14.61 8.35
CA LEU A 86 5.93 15.69 8.66
C LEU A 86 6.98 15.89 7.55
N GLY A 87 7.11 14.89 6.68
CA GLY A 87 8.17 14.81 5.69
C GLY A 87 9.52 14.43 6.30
N ASP A 88 10.52 14.39 5.44
CA ASP A 88 11.91 14.08 5.82
C ASP A 88 12.90 14.81 4.91
N GLN A 89 14.21 14.48 5.07
CA GLN A 89 15.28 15.08 4.26
C GLN A 89 15.21 14.69 2.76
N HIS A 90 14.55 13.60 2.40
CA HIS A 90 14.44 13.10 1.03
C HIS A 90 13.17 13.55 0.34
N ALA A 91 12.01 13.44 1.02
CA ALA A 91 10.72 13.87 0.51
C ALA A 91 10.50 15.39 0.63
N GLY A 92 11.36 16.08 1.41
CA GLY A 92 11.13 17.45 1.85
C GLY A 92 10.18 17.49 3.06
N TYR A 93 10.22 18.62 3.78
CA TYR A 93 9.31 18.82 4.91
C TYR A 93 8.00 19.43 4.41
N TYR A 94 6.89 18.92 4.91
CA TYR A 94 5.54 19.40 4.61
C TYR A 94 4.68 19.38 5.87
N GLY A 95 3.53 20.03 5.82
CA GLY A 95 2.68 20.22 6.97
C GLY A 95 1.36 19.45 6.88
N ASP A 96 0.43 19.86 7.74
CA ASP A 96 -0.89 19.23 7.87
C ASP A 96 -1.76 19.34 6.61
N ASP A 97 -1.43 20.21 5.68
CA ASP A 97 -2.13 20.40 4.41
C ASP A 97 -2.13 19.13 3.56
N VAL A 98 -0.98 18.42 3.48
CA VAL A 98 -0.84 17.16 2.75
C VAL A 98 -1.72 16.07 3.38
N HIS A 99 -1.63 15.90 4.70
CA HIS A 99 -2.47 14.95 5.43
C HIS A 99 -3.97 15.29 5.29
N ASN A 100 -4.33 16.57 5.42
CA ASN A 100 -5.73 16.99 5.31
C ASN A 100 -6.30 16.78 3.91
N ALA A 101 -5.52 17.05 2.86
CA ALA A 101 -5.91 16.78 1.48
C ALA A 101 -6.18 15.28 1.27
N LEU A 102 -5.26 14.43 1.70
CA LEU A 102 -5.45 12.98 1.62
C LEU A 102 -6.66 12.52 2.44
N ARG A 103 -6.85 13.04 3.64
CA ARG A 103 -7.99 12.72 4.50
C ARG A 103 -9.33 13.04 3.83
N VAL A 104 -9.41 14.16 3.11
CA VAL A 104 -10.62 14.51 2.33
C VAL A 104 -10.85 13.50 1.21
N HIS A 105 -9.82 13.16 0.45
CA HIS A 105 -9.92 12.15 -0.61
C HIS A 105 -10.31 10.77 -0.06
N ASN A 106 -9.69 10.36 1.05
CA ASN A 106 -9.87 9.05 1.67
C ASN A 106 -11.28 8.81 2.24
N ARG A 107 -12.10 9.86 2.43
CA ARG A 107 -13.49 9.72 2.92
C ARG A 107 -14.31 8.73 2.12
N ARG A 108 -14.06 8.59 0.83
CA ARG A 108 -14.72 7.62 -0.06
C ARG A 108 -14.44 6.16 0.28
N TYR A 109 -13.34 5.92 1.03
CA TYR A 109 -12.88 4.60 1.45
C TYR A 109 -13.04 4.34 2.96
N ASN A 110 -13.72 5.22 3.70
CA ASN A 110 -13.85 5.15 5.16
C ASN A 110 -14.36 3.80 5.69
N ALA A 111 -15.10 3.05 4.87
CA ALA A 111 -15.63 1.75 5.29
C ALA A 111 -14.54 0.70 5.53
N PHE A 112 -13.36 0.86 4.91
CA PHE A 112 -12.30 -0.14 4.97
C PHE A 112 -10.88 0.44 5.05
N SER A 113 -10.73 1.76 5.00
CA SER A 113 -9.44 2.48 4.98
C SER A 113 -9.24 3.31 6.24
N ARG A 114 -8.04 3.22 6.83
CA ARG A 114 -7.59 4.01 7.99
C ARG A 114 -6.27 4.70 7.70
N LEU A 115 -6.23 6.03 7.91
CA LEU A 115 -4.98 6.79 7.95
C LEU A 115 -4.45 6.79 9.39
N MET A 116 -3.22 6.34 9.57
CA MET A 116 -2.52 6.22 10.85
C MET A 116 -1.37 7.24 10.88
N ARG A 117 -1.56 8.34 11.62
CA ARG A 117 -0.51 9.35 11.78
C ARG A 117 0.41 8.94 12.91
N ALA A 118 1.44 8.16 12.59
CA ALA A 118 2.38 7.57 13.54
C ALA A 118 3.73 7.28 12.89
N ASP A 119 4.74 7.07 13.71
CA ASP A 119 5.97 6.44 13.27
C ASP A 119 5.72 4.98 12.86
N PHE A 120 6.57 4.44 12.01
CA PHE A 120 6.40 3.07 11.49
C PHE A 120 6.44 2.03 12.60
N ALA A 121 7.35 2.17 13.58
CA ALA A 121 7.45 1.25 14.71
C ALA A 121 6.17 1.21 15.55
N ASP A 122 5.64 2.39 15.88
CA ASP A 122 4.41 2.50 16.68
C ASP A 122 3.21 1.93 15.94
N ALA A 123 3.11 2.22 14.64
CA ALA A 123 2.01 1.70 13.83
C ALA A 123 2.10 0.19 13.64
N LEU A 124 3.30 -0.36 13.38
CA LEU A 124 3.49 -1.80 13.19
C LEU A 124 3.18 -2.60 14.44
N ALA A 125 3.35 -2.03 15.64
CA ALA A 125 2.97 -2.67 16.90
C ALA A 125 1.44 -2.90 17.04
N GLU A 126 0.62 -2.24 16.23
CA GLU A 126 -0.83 -2.51 16.17
C GLU A 126 -1.18 -3.77 15.35
N PHE A 127 -0.24 -4.34 14.60
CA PHE A 127 -0.45 -5.52 13.77
C PHE A 127 0.14 -6.76 14.45
N THR A 128 -0.62 -7.84 14.44
CA THR A 128 -0.11 -9.15 14.89
C THR A 128 0.75 -9.79 13.79
N ASP A 129 1.71 -10.61 14.19
CA ASP A 129 2.54 -11.36 13.24
C ASP A 129 1.68 -12.14 12.26
N GLY A 130 2.05 -12.08 10.99
CA GLY A 130 1.33 -12.77 9.93
C GLY A 130 -0.05 -12.19 9.58
N SER A 131 -0.39 -10.96 9.99
CA SER A 131 -1.70 -10.35 9.73
C SER A 131 -1.77 -9.48 8.47
N ILE A 132 -0.64 -9.18 7.85
CA ILE A 132 -0.55 -8.35 6.64
C ILE A 132 -0.35 -9.25 5.42
N ASP A 133 -1.22 -9.11 4.41
CA ASP A 133 -1.12 -9.89 3.18
C ASP A 133 -0.39 -9.11 2.06
N LEU A 134 -0.48 -7.78 2.06
CA LEU A 134 0.23 -6.90 1.12
C LEU A 134 0.84 -5.73 1.89
N LEU A 135 2.16 -5.62 1.87
CA LEU A 135 2.91 -4.52 2.46
C LEU A 135 3.60 -3.72 1.35
N HIS A 136 3.34 -2.43 1.30
CA HIS A 136 4.07 -1.48 0.49
C HIS A 136 4.91 -0.57 1.40
N ILE A 137 6.21 -0.51 1.14
CA ILE A 137 7.14 0.37 1.83
C ILE A 137 7.63 1.40 0.82
N ASP A 138 7.30 2.67 1.02
CA ASP A 138 7.73 3.79 0.18
C ASP A 138 8.22 4.95 1.06
N GLY A 139 9.26 4.67 1.84
CA GLY A 139 9.81 5.62 2.80
C GLY A 139 11.14 5.18 3.39
N CYS A 140 11.70 6.02 4.26
CA CYS A 140 12.94 5.73 4.96
C CYS A 140 12.65 4.90 6.21
N VAL A 141 12.91 3.61 6.12
CA VAL A 141 12.65 2.63 7.19
C VAL A 141 13.95 2.29 7.92
N SER A 142 13.91 2.23 9.24
CA SER A 142 15.05 1.74 10.01
C SER A 142 15.13 0.21 9.94
N PRO A 143 16.33 -0.41 10.11
CA PRO A 143 16.44 -1.86 10.09
C PRO A 143 15.53 -2.58 11.09
N PRO A 144 15.38 -2.14 12.37
CA PRO A 144 14.45 -2.76 13.29
C PRO A 144 12.98 -2.68 12.84
N ASP A 145 12.57 -1.56 12.23
CA ASP A 145 11.20 -1.40 11.72
C ASP A 145 10.97 -2.31 10.51
N LEU A 146 12.00 -2.49 9.68
CA LEU A 146 11.94 -3.39 8.53
C LEU A 146 11.78 -4.85 8.97
N ASP A 147 12.56 -5.28 10.00
CA ASP A 147 12.43 -6.62 10.57
C ASP A 147 11.03 -6.82 11.16
N HIS A 148 10.49 -5.84 11.88
CA HIS A 148 9.13 -5.90 12.42
C HIS A 148 8.08 -5.95 11.30
N ALA A 149 8.22 -5.13 10.26
CA ALA A 149 7.33 -5.15 9.11
C ALA A 149 7.29 -6.52 8.43
N PHE A 150 8.45 -7.17 8.29
CA PHE A 150 8.52 -8.53 7.74
C PHE A 150 7.90 -9.58 8.66
N CYS A 151 8.05 -9.48 9.98
CA CYS A 151 7.36 -10.38 10.92
C CYS A 151 5.84 -10.24 10.83
N SER A 152 5.33 -9.05 10.56
CA SER A 152 3.90 -8.79 10.41
C SER A 152 3.30 -9.33 9.10
N LEU A 153 4.15 -9.69 8.11
CA LEU A 153 3.70 -10.35 6.88
C LEU A 153 3.34 -11.82 7.11
N SER A 154 2.23 -12.24 6.52
CA SER A 154 1.78 -13.62 6.62
C SER A 154 2.74 -14.57 5.88
N ARG A 155 3.37 -15.50 6.60
CA ARG A 155 4.03 -16.72 6.06
C ARG A 155 5.35 -16.59 5.31
N LEU A 156 6.20 -15.58 5.52
CA LEU A 156 7.59 -15.68 5.07
C LEU A 156 8.46 -16.27 6.19
N PRO A 157 9.31 -17.29 5.90
CA PRO A 157 10.41 -17.60 6.77
C PRO A 157 11.35 -16.38 6.75
N VAL A 158 11.56 -15.76 7.90
CA VAL A 158 12.48 -14.63 8.05
C VAL A 158 13.87 -15.09 7.65
N ALA A 159 14.32 -14.74 6.45
CA ALA A 159 15.74 -14.78 6.14
C ALA A 159 16.36 -13.61 6.91
N SER A 160 17.13 -13.91 7.96
CA SER A 160 17.82 -12.92 8.75
C SER A 160 18.79 -12.13 7.86
N ALA A 161 18.38 -10.95 7.43
CA ALA A 161 19.26 -9.99 6.80
C ALA A 161 20.11 -9.35 7.92
N SER A 162 21.42 -9.44 7.79
CA SER A 162 22.34 -8.76 8.71
C SER A 162 22.11 -7.25 8.66
N PRO A 163 21.84 -6.58 9.77
CA PRO A 163 21.49 -5.17 9.76
C PRO A 163 22.69 -4.31 9.40
N SER A 164 22.65 -3.66 8.26
CA SER A 164 23.48 -2.46 8.06
C SER A 164 22.84 -1.32 8.86
N ARG A 165 23.63 -0.63 9.68
CA ARG A 165 23.17 0.36 10.68
C ARG A 165 22.68 1.70 10.10
N SER A 166 22.23 1.78 8.86
CA SER A 166 21.74 3.02 8.24
C SER A 166 20.28 2.90 7.84
N ARG A 167 19.52 3.99 8.00
CA ARG A 167 18.18 4.10 7.41
C ARG A 167 18.31 3.99 5.90
N SER A 168 17.53 3.13 5.29
CA SER A 168 17.46 2.98 3.84
C SER A 168 16.12 3.50 3.36
N CYS A 169 16.15 4.38 2.36
CA CYS A 169 14.93 4.76 1.65
C CYS A 169 14.64 3.69 0.62
N LEU A 170 13.48 3.08 0.73
CA LEU A 170 13.07 1.94 -0.08
C LEU A 170 11.71 2.23 -0.72
N SER A 171 11.55 1.81 -1.96
CA SER A 171 10.23 1.55 -2.53
C SER A 171 10.15 0.05 -2.82
N LEU A 172 9.38 -0.68 -2.03
CA LEU A 172 9.30 -2.13 -2.05
C LEU A 172 7.86 -2.60 -1.83
N ILE A 173 7.38 -3.48 -2.69
CA ILE A 173 6.15 -4.24 -2.42
C ILE A 173 6.51 -5.66 -2.05
N VAL A 174 5.99 -6.11 -0.92
CA VAL A 174 6.05 -7.49 -0.47
C VAL A 174 4.64 -8.02 -0.32
N ALA A 175 4.39 -9.15 -0.95
CA ALA A 175 3.10 -9.78 -0.94
C ALA A 175 3.24 -11.26 -0.62
N VAL A 176 2.27 -11.79 0.11
CA VAL A 176 2.21 -13.19 0.50
C VAL A 176 0.89 -13.76 -0.02
N GLY A 177 0.98 -14.72 -0.92
CA GLY A 177 -0.16 -15.37 -1.56
C GLY A 177 -0.38 -16.78 -1.04
#